data_b45edfffa222b6a2deee31f0b0113a48
#
_entry.id   b45edfffa222b6a2deee31f0b0113a48
#
_cell.length_a   1.000
_cell.length_b   1.000
_cell.length_c   1.000
_cell.angle_alpha   90.00
_cell.angle_beta   90.00
_cell.angle_gamma   90.00
#
_symmetry.space_group_name_H-M   'P 1'
#
loop_
_entity.id
_entity.type
_entity.pdbx_description
1 polymer ?
#
loop_
_entity_poly.entity_id
_entity_poly.type
_entity_poly.pdbx_seq_one_letter_code
_entity_poly.pdbx_strand_id
1 'polypeptide(L)'
;REVAANLFKHYLSEPYSFHLQTNSSVLIRNLTIEINAYCQYVLMPILNLTSEVLVVIALLVMLILVEPVATLCLGSCLLVVALLFHRFTDSNVSRWGEARQFADEEKIKYLQQGFGGIKQIMLSQSLDYFLHLFQRPNIVSGLMTKREYIFQYLPKQFIEILAIVGLVGVCVFMVLQGRSSLEVMAMLGLLATAGFRLIPSFSRILRNLQSIRFGWVSVEVQEKEMSKGGNK
;
A
#
# COMPACT_ATOMS: atom_id res chain seq x y z
N ARG A 1 11.70 3.15 16.05
CA ARG A 1 12.00 4.18 17.06
C ARG A 1 13.41 4.74 16.89
N GLU A 2 14.41 3.88 16.70
CA GLU A 2 15.80 4.30 16.49
C GLU A 2 15.97 5.20 15.26
N VAL A 3 15.31 4.89 14.15
CA VAL A 3 15.35 5.70 12.92
C VAL A 3 14.89 7.14 13.18
N ALA A 4 13.79 7.32 13.91
CA ALA A 4 13.29 8.66 14.27
C ALA A 4 14.26 9.43 15.15
N ALA A 5 14.86 8.76 16.15
CA ALA A 5 15.83 9.36 17.05
C ALA A 5 17.11 9.76 16.29
N ASN A 6 17.61 8.89 15.41
CA ASN A 6 18.80 9.18 14.60
C ASN A 6 18.56 10.33 13.62
N LEU A 7 17.39 10.36 12.96
CA LEU A 7 17.04 11.45 12.06
C LEU A 7 16.85 12.77 12.81
N PHE A 8 16.25 12.76 14.01
CA PHE A 8 16.13 13.94 14.85
C PHE A 8 17.49 14.47 15.30
N LYS A 9 18.38 13.56 15.77
CA LYS A 9 19.76 13.91 16.12
C LYS A 9 20.50 14.52 14.92
N HIS A 10 20.32 13.94 13.73
CA HIS A 10 20.91 14.48 12.50
C HIS A 10 20.43 15.91 12.24
N TYR A 11 19.13 16.17 12.26
CA TYR A 11 18.60 17.52 12.09
C TYR A 11 19.13 18.53 13.11
N LEU A 12 19.24 18.12 14.38
CA LEU A 12 19.80 19.00 15.43
C LEU A 12 21.30 19.27 15.24
N SER A 13 22.04 18.40 14.55
CA SER A 13 23.47 18.58 14.28
C SER A 13 23.76 19.39 13.01
N GLU A 14 22.75 19.69 12.20
CA GLU A 14 22.92 20.50 11.00
C GLU A 14 23.21 21.97 11.34
N PRO A 15 23.98 22.68 10.47
CA PRO A 15 24.32 24.08 10.71
C PRO A 15 23.08 24.99 10.66
N TYR A 16 23.15 26.13 11.33
CA TYR A 16 22.03 27.08 11.41
C TYR A 16 21.50 27.54 10.04
N SER A 17 22.37 27.60 9.03
CA SER A 17 21.99 27.91 7.63
C SER A 17 20.99 26.91 7.04
N PHE A 18 21.07 25.63 7.41
CA PHE A 18 20.10 24.62 7.02
C PHE A 18 18.70 24.94 7.58
N HIS A 19 18.63 25.32 8.86
CA HIS A 19 17.37 25.66 9.53
C HIS A 19 16.74 26.96 9.01
N LEU A 20 17.54 27.89 8.49
CA LEU A 20 17.03 29.10 7.83
C LEU A 20 16.41 28.81 6.46
N GLN A 21 16.91 27.80 5.74
CA GLN A 21 16.45 27.44 4.40
C GLN A 21 15.34 26.37 4.40
N THR A 22 15.22 25.62 5.48
CA THR A 22 14.28 24.50 5.58
C THR A 22 13.13 24.86 6.50
N ASN A 23 11.89 24.71 5.99
CA ASN A 23 10.71 24.94 6.81
C ASN A 23 10.60 23.87 7.90
N SER A 24 10.40 24.29 9.16
CA SER A 24 10.24 23.38 10.31
C SER A 24 9.06 22.40 10.14
N SER A 25 8.03 22.77 9.37
CA SER A 25 6.92 21.85 9.04
C SER A 25 7.37 20.61 8.26
N VAL A 26 8.36 20.76 7.37
CA VAL A 26 8.95 19.65 6.62
C VAL A 26 9.68 18.70 7.56
N LEU A 27 10.51 19.24 8.47
CA LEU A 27 11.27 18.43 9.44
C LEU A 27 10.33 17.67 10.37
N ILE A 28 9.29 18.32 10.88
CA ILE A 28 8.28 17.69 11.74
C ILE A 28 7.50 16.61 10.97
N ARG A 29 7.07 16.89 9.75
CA ARG A 29 6.41 15.90 8.89
C ARG A 29 7.30 14.66 8.71
N ASN A 30 8.56 14.86 8.36
CA ASN A 30 9.50 13.76 8.12
C ASN A 30 9.69 12.88 9.37
N LEU A 31 9.79 13.49 10.55
CA LEU A 31 9.96 12.77 11.82
C LEU A 31 8.68 12.07 12.29
N THR A 32 7.50 12.60 12.01
CA THR A 32 6.25 12.11 12.59
C THR A 32 5.42 11.32 11.58
N ILE A 33 5.19 11.87 10.39
CA ILE A 33 4.31 11.27 9.38
C ILE A 33 5.08 10.31 8.48
N GLU A 34 6.21 10.74 7.90
CA GLU A 34 6.89 9.95 6.88
C GLU A 34 7.55 8.70 7.45
N ILE A 35 8.10 8.73 8.66
CA ILE A 35 8.63 7.52 9.32
C ILE A 35 7.52 6.51 9.59
N ASN A 36 6.35 6.97 10.06
CA ASN A 36 5.21 6.09 10.26
C ASN A 36 4.68 5.56 8.93
N ALA A 37 4.60 6.40 7.90
CA ALA A 37 4.20 6.00 6.55
C ALA A 37 5.18 4.95 5.97
N TYR A 38 6.49 5.14 6.12
CA TYR A 38 7.49 4.16 5.72
C TYR A 38 7.29 2.80 6.41
N CYS A 39 7.10 2.80 7.74
CA CYS A 39 6.86 1.55 8.46
C CYS A 39 5.57 0.86 8.00
N GLN A 40 4.47 1.63 7.83
CA GLN A 40 3.15 1.09 7.55
C GLN A 40 2.96 0.70 6.08
N TYR A 41 3.48 1.50 5.15
CA TYR A 41 3.28 1.30 3.70
C TYR A 41 4.42 0.57 3.01
N VAL A 42 5.60 0.48 3.62
CA VAL A 42 6.77 -0.17 2.99
C VAL A 42 7.27 -1.34 3.81
N LEU A 43 7.71 -1.12 5.05
CA LEU A 43 8.38 -2.15 5.84
C LEU A 43 7.45 -3.32 6.19
N MET A 44 6.27 -3.03 6.74
CA MET A 44 5.29 -4.08 7.08
C MET A 44 4.77 -4.84 5.84
N PRO A 45 4.42 -4.18 4.71
CA PRO A 45 4.05 -4.88 3.50
C PRO A 45 5.16 -5.74 2.90
N ILE A 46 6.43 -5.35 2.97
CA ILE A 46 7.55 -6.19 2.49
C ILE A 46 7.64 -7.49 3.32
N LEU A 47 7.59 -7.40 4.65
CA LEU A 47 7.61 -8.57 5.51
C LEU A 47 6.41 -9.51 5.25
N ASN A 48 5.22 -8.93 5.11
CA ASN A 48 4.01 -9.70 4.78
C ASN A 48 4.12 -10.33 3.39
N LEU A 49 4.65 -9.61 2.40
CA LEU A 49 4.82 -10.10 1.04
C LEU A 49 5.77 -11.31 1.00
N THR A 50 6.87 -11.26 1.74
CA THR A 50 7.81 -12.38 1.82
C THR A 50 7.13 -13.63 2.37
N SER A 51 6.35 -13.50 3.45
CA SER A 51 5.63 -14.65 4.03
C SER A 51 4.54 -15.19 3.10
N GLU A 52 3.77 -14.32 2.42
CA GLU A 52 2.72 -14.74 1.51
C GLU A 52 3.27 -15.43 0.25
N VAL A 53 4.39 -14.94 -0.29
CA VAL A 53 5.07 -15.55 -1.44
C VAL A 53 5.51 -16.96 -1.10
N LEU A 54 6.12 -17.18 0.08
CA LEU A 54 6.52 -18.52 0.53
C LEU A 54 5.34 -19.47 0.64
N VAL A 55 4.21 -18.99 1.22
CA VAL A 55 2.98 -19.78 1.33
C VAL A 55 2.43 -20.15 -0.05
N VAL A 56 2.37 -19.19 -0.98
CA VAL A 56 1.86 -19.43 -2.33
C VAL A 56 2.76 -20.42 -3.08
N ILE A 57 4.08 -20.29 -2.99
CA ILE A 57 5.01 -21.23 -3.61
C ILE A 57 4.81 -22.65 -3.05
N ALA A 58 4.72 -22.82 -1.73
CA ALA A 58 4.50 -24.12 -1.11
C ALA A 58 3.18 -24.77 -1.57
N LEU A 59 2.11 -23.99 -1.65
CA LEU A 59 0.81 -24.47 -2.12
C LEU A 59 0.82 -24.82 -3.61
N LEU A 60 1.47 -24.01 -4.44
CA LEU A 60 1.60 -24.30 -5.87
C LEU A 60 2.40 -25.56 -6.12
N VAL A 61 3.51 -25.79 -5.40
CA VAL A 61 4.30 -27.02 -5.49
C VAL A 61 3.44 -28.23 -5.11
N MET A 62 2.69 -28.15 -4.00
CA MET A 62 1.78 -29.22 -3.59
C MET A 62 0.71 -29.52 -4.65
N LEU A 63 0.10 -28.49 -5.21
CA LEU A 63 -0.95 -28.65 -6.23
C LEU A 63 -0.42 -29.20 -7.55
N ILE A 64 0.79 -28.82 -7.98
CA ILE A 64 1.42 -29.35 -9.21
C ILE A 64 1.68 -30.85 -9.08
N LEU A 65 2.03 -31.33 -7.88
CA LEU A 65 2.28 -32.76 -7.64
C LEU A 65 0.98 -33.59 -7.69
N VAL A 66 -0.16 -32.99 -7.38
CA VAL A 66 -1.48 -33.68 -7.36
C VAL A 66 -2.20 -33.56 -8.70
N GLU A 67 -2.32 -32.34 -9.21
CA GLU A 67 -3.08 -32.03 -10.43
C GLU A 67 -2.39 -30.92 -11.24
N PRO A 68 -1.41 -31.25 -12.12
CA PRO A 68 -0.61 -30.27 -12.82
C PRO A 68 -1.42 -29.41 -13.80
N VAL A 69 -2.40 -29.99 -14.51
CA VAL A 69 -3.18 -29.26 -15.52
C VAL A 69 -4.07 -28.18 -14.88
N ALA A 70 -4.80 -28.55 -13.83
CA ALA A 70 -5.66 -27.62 -13.13
C ALA A 70 -4.84 -26.50 -12.46
N THR A 71 -3.66 -26.83 -11.94
CA THR A 71 -2.76 -25.85 -11.31
C THR A 71 -2.20 -24.87 -12.32
N LEU A 72 -1.80 -25.30 -13.51
CA LEU A 72 -1.35 -24.44 -14.60
C LEU A 72 -2.46 -23.49 -15.07
N CYS A 73 -3.69 -23.98 -15.21
CA CYS A 73 -4.84 -23.14 -15.56
C CYS A 73 -5.13 -22.08 -14.50
N LEU A 74 -5.14 -22.45 -13.21
CA LEU A 74 -5.33 -21.52 -12.11
C LEU A 74 -4.18 -20.50 -12.02
N GLY A 75 -2.93 -20.97 -12.13
CA GLY A 75 -1.75 -20.13 -12.08
C GLY A 75 -1.71 -19.11 -13.22
N SER A 76 -2.02 -19.54 -14.46
CA SER A 76 -2.10 -18.62 -15.61
C SER A 76 -3.19 -17.57 -15.44
N CYS A 77 -4.36 -17.97 -14.92
CA CYS A 77 -5.46 -17.05 -14.63
C CYS A 77 -5.09 -15.99 -13.59
N LEU A 78 -4.48 -16.40 -12.49
CA LEU A 78 -3.98 -15.48 -11.45
C LEU A 78 -2.89 -14.55 -11.98
N LEU A 79 -2.00 -15.06 -12.83
CA LEU A 79 -0.95 -14.27 -13.46
C LEU A 79 -1.52 -13.19 -14.39
N VAL A 80 -2.52 -13.52 -15.20
CA VAL A 80 -3.23 -12.56 -16.05
C VAL A 80 -3.87 -11.45 -15.22
N VAL A 81 -4.55 -11.81 -14.13
CA VAL A 81 -5.15 -10.83 -13.20
C VAL A 81 -4.06 -9.93 -12.60
N ALA A 82 -2.94 -10.51 -12.16
CA ALA A 82 -1.82 -9.73 -11.61
C ALA A 82 -1.28 -8.72 -12.63
N LEU A 83 -1.06 -9.15 -13.87
CA LEU A 83 -0.53 -8.29 -14.95
C LEU A 83 -1.51 -7.18 -15.32
N LEU A 84 -2.79 -7.49 -15.46
CA LEU A 84 -3.83 -6.49 -15.71
C LEU A 84 -3.88 -5.47 -14.58
N PHE A 85 -3.89 -5.95 -13.34
CA PHE A 85 -3.94 -5.06 -12.17
C PHE A 85 -2.69 -4.19 -12.05
N HIS A 86 -1.50 -4.76 -12.32
CA HIS A 86 -0.25 -4.03 -12.37
C HIS A 86 -0.34 -2.87 -13.37
N ARG A 87 -0.81 -3.13 -14.59
CA ARG A 87 -0.87 -2.13 -15.66
C ARG A 87 -1.86 -0.98 -15.35
N PHE A 88 -2.97 -1.27 -14.66
CA PHE A 88 -3.96 -0.23 -14.31
C PHE A 88 -3.61 0.58 -13.07
N THR A 89 -2.73 0.08 -12.21
CA THR A 89 -2.50 0.66 -10.89
C THR A 89 -1.25 1.54 -10.82
N ASP A 90 -0.25 1.32 -11.68
CA ASP A 90 1.10 1.85 -11.53
C ASP A 90 1.20 3.38 -11.42
N SER A 91 0.59 4.12 -12.34
CA SER A 91 0.78 5.58 -12.39
C SER A 91 -0.11 6.35 -11.41
N ASN A 92 -1.27 5.80 -11.06
CA ASN A 92 -2.24 6.51 -10.25
C ASN A 92 -1.91 6.48 -8.75
N VAL A 93 -1.48 5.33 -8.25
CA VAL A 93 -1.21 5.14 -6.81
C VAL A 93 0.00 5.97 -6.35
N SER A 94 1.07 6.02 -7.14
CA SER A 94 2.23 6.87 -6.84
C SER A 94 1.85 8.36 -6.78
N ARG A 95 1.07 8.84 -7.77
CA ARG A 95 0.59 10.24 -7.79
C ARG A 95 -0.29 10.58 -6.57
N TRP A 96 -1.07 9.63 -6.07
CA TRP A 96 -1.84 9.84 -4.83
C TRP A 96 -0.93 9.90 -3.60
N GLY A 97 0.13 9.10 -3.56
CA GLY A 97 1.15 9.16 -2.52
C GLY A 97 1.83 10.54 -2.47
N GLU A 98 2.26 11.07 -3.62
CA GLU A 98 2.85 12.42 -3.74
C GLU A 98 1.87 13.53 -3.32
N ALA A 99 0.62 13.45 -3.82
CA ALA A 99 -0.41 14.43 -3.47
C ALA A 99 -0.74 14.41 -1.98
N ARG A 100 -0.77 13.23 -1.35
CA ARG A 100 -0.92 13.08 0.09
C ARG A 100 0.24 13.73 0.84
N GLN A 101 1.49 13.44 0.44
CA GLN A 101 2.67 13.97 1.07
C GLN A 101 2.69 15.50 1.07
N PHE A 102 2.41 16.10 -0.09
CA PHE A 102 2.32 17.56 -0.22
C PHE A 102 1.22 18.15 0.67
N ALA A 103 0.05 17.53 0.69
CA ALA A 103 -1.06 17.97 1.53
C ALA A 103 -0.76 17.82 3.03
N ASP A 104 -0.05 16.77 3.45
CA ASP A 104 0.37 16.60 4.84
C ASP A 104 1.40 17.65 5.28
N GLU A 105 2.29 18.08 4.36
CA GLU A 105 3.22 19.18 4.61
C GLU A 105 2.48 20.52 4.85
N GLU A 106 1.57 20.87 3.95
CA GLU A 106 0.77 22.07 4.09
C GLU A 106 -0.08 22.06 5.37
N LYS A 107 -0.67 20.91 5.70
CA LYS A 107 -1.45 20.73 6.92
C LYS A 107 -0.63 21.04 8.17
N ILE A 108 0.58 20.50 8.27
CA ILE A 108 1.47 20.78 9.41
C ILE A 108 1.88 22.25 9.44
N LYS A 109 2.19 22.85 8.29
CA LYS A 109 2.52 24.27 8.19
C LYS A 109 1.41 25.15 8.76
N TYR A 110 0.15 24.91 8.35
CA TYR A 110 -0.98 25.70 8.85
C TYR A 110 -1.29 25.46 10.33
N LEU A 111 -1.08 24.23 10.82
CA LEU A 111 -1.18 23.95 12.26
C LEU A 111 -0.13 24.73 13.06
N GLN A 112 1.12 24.75 12.61
CA GLN A 112 2.19 25.50 13.27
C GLN A 112 1.92 27.02 13.25
N GLN A 113 1.48 27.55 12.10
CA GLN A 113 1.13 28.97 11.98
C GLN A 113 -0.08 29.33 12.85
N GLY A 114 -1.11 28.48 12.87
CA GLY A 114 -2.30 28.68 13.69
C GLY A 114 -2.01 28.66 15.18
N PHE A 115 -1.34 27.63 15.67
CA PHE A 115 -1.00 27.53 17.10
C PHE A 115 0.12 28.50 17.50
N GLY A 116 1.11 28.73 16.65
CA GLY A 116 2.17 29.70 16.91
C GLY A 116 1.69 31.15 16.94
N GLY A 117 0.65 31.46 16.14
CA GLY A 117 0.03 32.80 16.07
C GLY A 117 -1.30 32.91 16.80
N ILE A 118 -1.65 32.02 17.72
CA ILE A 118 -3.00 31.93 18.32
C ILE A 118 -3.47 33.25 18.94
N LYS A 119 -2.58 33.96 19.61
CA LYS A 119 -2.90 35.28 20.19
C LYS A 119 -3.36 36.28 19.13
N GLN A 120 -2.65 36.32 18.00
CA GLN A 120 -2.96 37.22 16.89
C GLN A 120 -4.29 36.85 16.23
N ILE A 121 -4.50 35.54 16.03
CA ILE A 121 -5.74 35.00 15.42
C ILE A 121 -6.95 35.38 16.30
N MET A 122 -6.82 35.24 17.61
CA MET A 122 -7.91 35.62 18.55
C MET A 122 -8.17 37.12 18.56
N LEU A 123 -7.12 37.94 18.51
CA LEU A 123 -7.25 39.39 18.51
C LEU A 123 -7.83 39.94 17.20
N SER A 124 -7.43 39.34 16.05
CA SER A 124 -7.90 39.78 14.74
C SER A 124 -9.19 39.07 14.28
N GLN A 125 -9.76 38.19 15.11
CA GLN A 125 -10.95 37.39 14.80
C GLN A 125 -10.84 36.63 13.44
N SER A 126 -9.62 36.23 13.05
CA SER A 126 -9.33 35.58 11.76
C SER A 126 -9.39 34.05 11.80
N LEU A 127 -10.20 33.49 12.73
CA LEU A 127 -10.34 32.04 12.92
C LEU A 127 -10.76 31.33 11.62
N ASP A 128 -11.79 31.85 10.94
CA ASP A 128 -12.35 31.26 9.73
C ASP A 128 -11.33 31.20 8.58
N TYR A 129 -10.48 32.20 8.45
CA TYR A 129 -9.40 32.22 7.47
C TYR A 129 -8.42 31.07 7.68
N PHE A 130 -7.92 30.89 8.91
CA PHE A 130 -7.00 29.80 9.23
C PHE A 130 -7.65 28.43 9.15
N LEU A 131 -8.93 28.31 9.50
CA LEU A 131 -9.70 27.10 9.35
C LEU A 131 -9.81 26.69 7.86
N HIS A 132 -10.11 27.63 6.97
CA HIS A 132 -10.14 27.37 5.53
C HIS A 132 -8.78 26.95 4.96
N LEU A 133 -7.70 27.57 5.39
CA LEU A 133 -6.33 27.18 4.99
C LEU A 133 -6.01 25.74 5.39
N PHE A 134 -6.39 25.34 6.60
CA PHE A 134 -6.17 23.97 7.09
C PHE A 134 -7.11 22.95 6.42
N GLN A 135 -8.39 23.30 6.20
CA GLN A 135 -9.38 22.35 5.67
C GLN A 135 -8.99 21.80 4.29
N ARG A 136 -8.48 22.64 3.41
CA ARG A 136 -8.16 22.27 2.04
C ARG A 136 -7.13 21.13 1.95
N PRO A 137 -5.93 21.24 2.52
CA PRO A 137 -4.96 20.15 2.54
C PRO A 137 -5.44 18.95 3.37
N ASN A 138 -6.20 19.16 4.44
CA ASN A 138 -6.75 18.07 5.23
C ASN A 138 -7.73 17.19 4.43
N ILE A 139 -8.60 17.81 3.62
CA ILE A 139 -9.50 17.08 2.71
C ILE A 139 -8.71 16.34 1.64
N VAL A 140 -7.71 16.97 1.03
CA VAL A 140 -6.90 16.34 -0.02
C VAL A 140 -6.15 15.12 0.54
N SER A 141 -5.48 15.25 1.67
CA SER A 141 -4.79 14.13 2.32
C SER A 141 -5.75 12.97 2.62
N GLY A 142 -6.93 13.27 3.20
CA GLY A 142 -7.96 12.27 3.48
C GLY A 142 -8.51 11.59 2.22
N LEU A 143 -8.72 12.36 1.14
CA LEU A 143 -9.20 11.81 -0.14
C LEU A 143 -8.16 10.89 -0.80
N MET A 144 -6.88 11.26 -0.76
CA MET A 144 -5.81 10.42 -1.33
C MET A 144 -5.66 9.10 -0.56
N THR A 145 -5.68 9.16 0.76
CA THR A 145 -5.67 7.97 1.62
C THR A 145 -6.92 7.10 1.38
N LYS A 146 -8.11 7.71 1.28
CA LYS A 146 -9.35 6.98 0.96
C LYS A 146 -9.27 6.27 -0.39
N ARG A 147 -8.75 6.94 -1.42
CA ARG A 147 -8.57 6.33 -2.76
C ARG A 147 -7.63 5.14 -2.70
N GLU A 148 -6.50 5.28 -2.03
CA GLU A 148 -5.54 4.20 -1.83
C GLU A 148 -6.21 2.99 -1.15
N TYR A 149 -6.95 3.18 -0.05
CA TYR A 149 -7.68 2.11 0.63
C TYR A 149 -8.69 1.41 -0.28
N ILE A 150 -9.50 2.15 -1.04
CA ILE A 150 -10.46 1.55 -1.97
C ILE A 150 -9.74 0.68 -3.00
N PHE A 151 -8.65 1.18 -3.58
CA PHE A 151 -7.88 0.44 -4.58
C PHE A 151 -7.20 -0.81 -4.01
N GLN A 152 -6.82 -0.82 -2.75
CA GLN A 152 -6.27 -2.01 -2.09
C GLN A 152 -7.29 -3.16 -1.96
N TYR A 153 -8.58 -2.85 -1.86
CA TYR A 153 -9.62 -3.85 -1.68
C TYR A 153 -10.28 -4.31 -2.99
N LEU A 154 -10.23 -3.52 -4.05
CA LEU A 154 -10.80 -3.87 -5.35
C LEU A 154 -10.31 -5.22 -5.92
N PRO A 155 -9.00 -5.55 -5.90
CA PRO A 155 -8.51 -6.80 -6.46
C PRO A 155 -9.15 -8.03 -5.83
N LYS A 156 -9.41 -7.99 -4.54
CA LYS A 156 -9.99 -9.12 -3.80
C LYS A 156 -11.34 -9.53 -4.41
N GLN A 157 -12.21 -8.57 -4.67
CA GLN A 157 -13.56 -8.83 -5.20
C GLN A 157 -13.49 -9.46 -6.60
N PHE A 158 -12.59 -8.95 -7.45
CA PHE A 158 -12.41 -9.51 -8.80
C PHE A 158 -11.85 -10.93 -8.77
N ILE A 159 -10.88 -11.20 -7.87
CA ILE A 159 -10.29 -12.54 -7.74
C ILE A 159 -11.32 -13.54 -7.21
N GLU A 160 -12.15 -13.15 -6.24
CA GLU A 160 -13.22 -14.02 -5.71
C GLU A 160 -14.23 -14.41 -6.80
N ILE A 161 -14.71 -13.44 -7.58
CA ILE A 161 -15.63 -13.70 -8.70
C ILE A 161 -14.97 -14.63 -9.73
N LEU A 162 -13.72 -14.33 -10.11
CA LEU A 162 -12.99 -15.12 -11.10
C LEU A 162 -12.74 -16.56 -10.62
N ALA A 163 -12.47 -16.74 -9.33
CA ALA A 163 -12.28 -18.06 -8.74
C ALA A 163 -13.57 -18.89 -8.76
N ILE A 164 -14.74 -18.28 -8.48
CA ILE A 164 -16.03 -18.96 -8.57
C ILE A 164 -16.31 -19.36 -10.02
N VAL A 165 -16.13 -18.45 -10.98
CA VAL A 165 -16.31 -18.72 -12.40
C VAL A 165 -15.35 -19.81 -12.87
N GLY A 166 -14.09 -19.76 -12.46
CA GLY A 166 -13.09 -20.77 -12.78
C GLY A 166 -13.44 -22.16 -12.23
N LEU A 167 -13.91 -22.22 -10.98
CA LEU A 167 -14.32 -23.49 -10.36
C LEU A 167 -15.52 -24.10 -11.06
N VAL A 168 -16.53 -23.30 -11.41
CA VAL A 168 -17.69 -23.73 -12.21
C VAL A 168 -17.24 -24.20 -13.61
N GLY A 169 -16.33 -23.45 -14.25
CA GLY A 169 -15.79 -23.81 -15.56
C GLY A 169 -15.06 -25.15 -15.56
N VAL A 170 -14.23 -25.42 -14.56
CA VAL A 170 -13.56 -26.73 -14.39
C VAL A 170 -14.57 -27.83 -14.16
N CYS A 171 -15.60 -27.61 -13.35
CA CYS A 171 -16.69 -28.57 -13.11
C CYS A 171 -17.39 -28.96 -14.41
N VAL A 172 -17.81 -27.95 -15.18
CA VAL A 172 -18.49 -28.18 -16.48
C VAL A 172 -17.56 -28.92 -17.44
N PHE A 173 -16.31 -28.55 -17.53
CA PHE A 173 -15.32 -29.19 -18.38
C PHE A 173 -15.13 -30.68 -18.04
N MET A 174 -15.04 -31.03 -16.75
CA MET A 174 -14.90 -32.42 -16.30
C MET A 174 -16.15 -33.26 -16.62
N VAL A 175 -17.32 -32.68 -16.42
CA VAL A 175 -18.62 -33.34 -16.78
C VAL A 175 -18.69 -33.60 -18.28
N LEU A 176 -18.28 -32.64 -19.11
CA LEU A 176 -18.24 -32.82 -20.57
C LEU A 176 -17.24 -33.89 -21.04
N GLN A 177 -16.16 -34.10 -20.28
CA GLN A 177 -15.22 -35.21 -20.53
C GLN A 177 -15.75 -36.58 -20.09
N GLY A 178 -16.94 -36.67 -19.50
CA GLY A 178 -17.54 -37.95 -19.06
C GLY A 178 -16.86 -38.53 -17.81
N ARG A 179 -16.17 -37.71 -16.98
CA ARG A 179 -15.58 -38.18 -15.72
C ARG A 179 -16.68 -38.59 -14.73
N SER A 180 -16.35 -39.53 -13.86
CA SER A 180 -17.31 -40.02 -12.86
C SER A 180 -17.65 -38.92 -11.86
N SER A 181 -18.87 -38.93 -11.32
CA SER A 181 -19.32 -37.97 -10.32
C SER A 181 -18.42 -37.94 -9.08
N LEU A 182 -17.82 -39.08 -8.72
CA LEU A 182 -16.87 -39.18 -7.58
C LEU A 182 -15.58 -38.41 -7.85
N GLU A 183 -15.02 -38.54 -9.07
CA GLU A 183 -13.82 -37.80 -9.47
C GLU A 183 -14.06 -36.28 -9.50
N VAL A 184 -15.22 -35.85 -10.00
CA VAL A 184 -15.62 -34.44 -10.01
C VAL A 184 -15.76 -33.91 -8.60
N MET A 185 -16.38 -34.64 -7.70
CA MET A 185 -16.51 -34.23 -6.28
C MET A 185 -15.15 -34.15 -5.56
N ALA A 186 -14.27 -35.12 -5.78
CA ALA A 186 -12.93 -35.12 -5.20
C ALA A 186 -12.11 -33.91 -5.69
N MET A 187 -12.16 -33.63 -7.01
CA MET A 187 -11.48 -32.50 -7.61
C MET A 187 -12.02 -31.15 -7.13
N LEU A 188 -13.36 -31.00 -7.03
CA LEU A 188 -13.97 -29.81 -6.48
C LEU A 188 -13.57 -29.57 -5.01
N GLY A 189 -13.51 -30.62 -4.20
CA GLY A 189 -13.05 -30.54 -2.82
C GLY A 189 -11.60 -30.04 -2.71
N LEU A 190 -10.72 -30.59 -3.57
CA LEU A 190 -9.32 -30.17 -3.62
C LEU A 190 -9.17 -28.72 -4.10
N LEU A 191 -9.84 -28.35 -5.20
CA LEU A 191 -9.79 -26.97 -5.73
C LEU A 191 -10.41 -25.96 -4.78
N ALA A 192 -11.52 -26.31 -4.11
CA ALA A 192 -12.13 -25.43 -3.12
C ALA A 192 -11.16 -25.20 -1.93
N THR A 193 -10.57 -26.28 -1.39
CA THR A 193 -9.62 -26.19 -0.27
C THR A 193 -8.38 -25.35 -0.65
N ALA A 194 -7.84 -25.57 -1.84
CA ALA A 194 -6.72 -24.78 -2.35
C ALA A 194 -7.11 -23.32 -2.58
N GLY A 195 -8.29 -23.08 -3.14
CA GLY A 195 -8.83 -21.74 -3.40
C GLY A 195 -9.03 -20.93 -2.13
N PHE A 196 -9.55 -21.53 -1.07
CA PHE A 196 -9.71 -20.88 0.25
C PHE A 196 -8.39 -20.34 0.82
N ARG A 197 -7.25 -20.88 0.40
CA ARG A 197 -5.94 -20.42 0.85
C ARG A 197 -5.25 -19.54 -0.19
N LEU A 198 -5.29 -19.90 -1.48
CA LEU A 198 -4.61 -19.17 -2.55
C LEU A 198 -5.24 -17.79 -2.80
N ILE A 199 -6.57 -17.68 -2.83
CA ILE A 199 -7.27 -16.42 -3.10
C ILE A 199 -6.92 -15.33 -2.08
N PRO A 200 -7.01 -15.56 -0.75
CA PRO A 200 -6.61 -14.57 0.22
C PRO A 200 -5.11 -14.22 0.16
N SER A 201 -4.24 -15.21 -0.03
CA SER A 201 -2.79 -14.99 -0.12
C SER A 201 -2.44 -14.14 -1.34
N PHE A 202 -3.02 -14.43 -2.50
CA PHE A 202 -2.81 -13.66 -3.71
C PHE A 202 -3.34 -12.22 -3.59
N SER A 203 -4.53 -12.05 -3.00
CA SER A 203 -5.10 -10.73 -2.73
C SER A 203 -4.22 -9.91 -1.77
N ARG A 204 -3.58 -10.56 -0.78
CA ARG A 204 -2.62 -9.91 0.13
C ARG A 204 -1.33 -9.51 -0.59
N ILE A 205 -0.83 -10.33 -1.50
CA ILE A 205 0.34 -10.00 -2.33
C ILE A 205 0.07 -8.72 -3.14
N LEU A 206 -1.04 -8.66 -3.86
CA LEU A 206 -1.39 -7.48 -4.66
C LEU A 206 -1.56 -6.23 -3.80
N ARG A 207 -2.22 -6.34 -2.66
CA ARG A 207 -2.39 -5.23 -1.73
C ARG A 207 -1.06 -4.73 -1.17
N ASN A 208 -0.16 -5.65 -0.77
CA ASN A 208 1.16 -5.29 -0.27
C ASN A 208 2.00 -4.57 -1.34
N LEU A 209 1.95 -5.03 -2.60
CA LEU A 209 2.62 -4.35 -3.72
C LEU A 209 2.08 -2.92 -3.93
N GLN A 210 0.78 -2.73 -3.85
CA GLN A 210 0.17 -1.39 -3.98
C GLN A 210 0.55 -0.48 -2.80
N SER A 211 0.54 -1.03 -1.58
CA SER A 211 0.96 -0.30 -0.38
C SER A 211 2.40 0.20 -0.50
N ILE A 212 3.31 -0.66 -0.95
CA ILE A 212 4.72 -0.30 -1.17
C ILE A 212 4.82 0.86 -2.18
N ARG A 213 4.08 0.80 -3.27
CA ARG A 213 4.09 1.88 -4.28
C ARG A 213 3.56 3.20 -3.75
N PHE A 214 2.49 3.15 -2.97
CA PHE A 214 1.94 4.35 -2.33
C PHE A 214 2.93 4.98 -1.35
N GLY A 215 3.64 4.13 -0.59
CA GLY A 215 4.64 4.55 0.38
C GLY A 215 6.02 4.88 -0.22
N TRP A 216 6.26 4.61 -1.50
CA TRP A 216 7.59 4.79 -2.12
C TRP A 216 8.10 6.23 -2.02
N VAL A 217 7.20 7.20 -2.11
CA VAL A 217 7.51 8.62 -1.94
C VAL A 217 8.15 8.90 -0.57
N SER A 218 7.68 8.20 0.49
CA SER A 218 8.28 8.31 1.84
C SER A 218 9.69 7.73 1.91
N VAL A 219 10.01 6.73 1.07
CA VAL A 219 11.37 6.16 0.96
C VAL A 219 12.32 7.16 0.32
N GLU A 220 11.91 7.78 -0.81
CA GLU A 220 12.73 8.77 -1.51
C GLU A 220 13.08 9.97 -0.62
N VAL A 221 12.13 10.41 0.20
CA VAL A 221 12.37 11.49 1.16
C VAL A 221 13.41 11.07 2.19
N GLN A 222 13.28 9.88 2.77
CA GLN A 222 14.24 9.41 3.77
C GLN A 222 15.63 9.17 3.18
N GLU A 223 15.73 8.59 2.00
CA GLU A 223 16.99 8.37 1.30
C GLU A 223 17.69 9.70 1.00
N LYS A 224 16.93 10.68 0.49
CA LYS A 224 17.45 12.01 0.17
C LYS A 224 17.94 12.76 1.42
N GLU A 225 17.23 12.63 2.54
CA GLU A 225 17.63 13.27 3.79
C GLU A 225 18.83 12.56 4.43
N MET A 226 18.90 11.23 4.38
CA MET A 226 20.04 10.47 4.91
C MET A 226 21.29 10.62 4.02
N SER A 227 21.14 10.70 2.69
CA SER A 227 22.29 10.88 1.78
C SER A 227 22.93 12.26 1.90
N LYS A 228 22.15 13.29 2.20
CA LYS A 228 22.69 14.64 2.52
C LYS A 228 23.55 14.63 3.78
N GLY A 229 23.28 13.73 4.74
CA GLY A 229 24.04 13.59 5.98
C GLY A 229 25.29 12.73 5.89
N GLY A 230 25.37 11.84 4.89
CA GLY A 230 26.53 10.95 4.72
C GLY A 230 27.73 11.56 3.97
N ASN A 231 27.62 12.78 3.49
CA ASN A 231 28.65 13.44 2.65
C ASN A 231 29.43 14.52 3.42
N LYS A 232 29.52 14.40 4.74
CA LYS A 232 30.35 15.29 5.58
C LYS A 232 31.31 14.51 6.45
#